data_eb805e5fe94871d317e66fbbf0d1f5fe
#
_entry.id   eb805e5fe94871d317e66fbbf0d1f5fe
#
_cell.length_a   1.000
_cell.length_b   1.000
_cell.length_c   1.000
_cell.angle_alpha   90.00
_cell.angle_beta   90.00
_cell.angle_gamma   90.00
#
_symmetry.space_group_name_H-M   'P 1'
#
loop_
_entity.id
_entity.type
_entity.pdbx_description
1 polymer ?
#
loop_
_entity_poly.entity_id
_entity_poly.type
_entity_poly.pdbx_seq_one_letter_code
_entity_poly.pdbx_strand_id
1 'polypeptide(L)'
;MIDIALIIAIVSYYTVMFITPGPNNAMLTISGLKFGFKRSLPHITGISLGHALQVSLICTGLGLILINKPEFQMILKWLCFFYLIYLAYQMIGSLKDYKKDTGRPLNIYEAALFQWVNPKAWTIAITVASGFMPLEEKLWIAVVFTGLMSSLVSFPCISLWALFGSLIKNLVSNPKLKRSFEYFFALLLVSTGIYLILN
;
A
#
# COMPACT_ATOMS: atom_id res chain seq x y z
N MET A 1 24.33 -11.80 -7.68
CA MET A 1 24.65 -12.25 -6.29
C MET A 1 23.99 -11.31 -5.29
N ILE A 2 23.48 -11.86 -4.18
CA ILE A 2 22.95 -11.04 -3.08
C ILE A 2 24.15 -10.53 -2.29
N ASP A 3 24.47 -9.26 -2.46
CA ASP A 3 25.54 -8.55 -1.77
C ASP A 3 25.00 -7.37 -0.94
N ILE A 4 25.87 -6.71 -0.20
CA ILE A 4 25.49 -5.61 0.68
C ILE A 4 24.98 -4.38 -0.11
N ALA A 5 25.49 -4.17 -1.32
CA ALA A 5 25.06 -3.05 -2.17
C ALA A 5 23.62 -3.24 -2.64
N LEU A 6 23.26 -4.45 -3.07
CA LEU A 6 21.87 -4.80 -3.42
C LEU A 6 20.95 -4.69 -2.22
N ILE A 7 21.38 -5.17 -1.04
CA ILE A 7 20.56 -5.05 0.19
C ILE A 7 20.30 -3.58 0.52
N ILE A 8 21.32 -2.73 0.50
CA ILE A 8 21.16 -1.28 0.76
C ILE A 8 20.24 -0.65 -0.28
N ALA A 9 20.42 -0.97 -1.56
CA ALA A 9 19.62 -0.42 -2.65
C ALA A 9 18.13 -0.79 -2.52
N ILE A 10 17.82 -2.07 -2.29
CA ILE A 10 16.43 -2.53 -2.16
C ILE A 10 15.76 -2.02 -0.89
N VAL A 11 16.49 -1.98 0.24
CA VAL A 11 15.99 -1.42 1.51
C VAL A 11 15.69 0.08 1.35
N SER A 12 16.61 0.82 0.73
CA SER A 12 16.43 2.26 0.46
C SER A 12 15.22 2.50 -0.43
N TYR A 13 15.10 1.76 -1.52
CA TYR A 13 13.96 1.83 -2.44
C TYR A 13 12.64 1.55 -1.71
N TYR A 14 12.54 0.43 -1.02
CA TYR A 14 11.33 0.09 -0.27
C TYR A 14 10.99 1.11 0.80
N THR A 15 12.00 1.61 1.53
CA THR A 15 11.78 2.63 2.57
C THR A 15 11.14 3.89 1.95
N VAL A 16 11.70 4.42 0.88
CA VAL A 16 11.14 5.59 0.18
C VAL A 16 9.73 5.32 -0.31
N MET A 17 9.52 4.16 -0.93
CA MET A 17 8.21 3.82 -1.50
C MET A 17 7.13 3.59 -0.43
N PHE A 18 7.46 2.95 0.69
CA PHE A 18 6.47 2.69 1.73
C PHE A 18 6.22 3.87 2.67
N ILE A 19 7.21 4.77 2.84
CA ILE A 19 7.02 5.96 3.67
C ILE A 19 6.29 7.09 2.92
N THR A 20 6.37 7.14 1.59
CA THR A 20 5.68 8.19 0.80
C THR A 20 4.16 8.01 0.83
N PRO A 21 3.39 9.12 0.81
CA PRO A 21 1.93 9.06 0.80
C PRO A 21 1.38 8.19 -0.34
N GLY A 22 0.28 7.50 -0.07
CA GLY A 22 -0.39 6.65 -1.04
C GLY A 22 -1.62 5.96 -0.45
N PRO A 23 -2.35 5.13 -1.24
CA PRO A 23 -3.61 4.53 -0.81
C PRO A 23 -3.52 3.74 0.50
N ASN A 24 -2.53 2.86 0.65
CA ASN A 24 -2.30 2.11 1.90
C ASN A 24 -2.13 3.04 3.10
N ASN A 25 -1.30 4.07 2.94
CA ASN A 25 -0.93 4.99 4.01
C ASN A 25 -2.11 5.86 4.45
N ALA A 26 -2.93 6.31 3.49
CA ALA A 26 -4.18 7.00 3.76
C ALA A 26 -5.13 6.14 4.59
N MET A 27 -5.35 4.89 4.16
CA MET A 27 -6.22 3.94 4.86
C MET A 27 -5.70 3.61 6.26
N LEU A 28 -4.39 3.41 6.42
CA LEU A 28 -3.77 3.14 7.72
C LEU A 28 -3.85 4.33 8.67
N THR A 29 -3.70 5.57 8.16
CA THR A 29 -3.89 6.77 8.98
C THR A 29 -5.31 6.84 9.51
N ILE A 30 -6.32 6.63 8.67
CA ILE A 30 -7.72 6.59 9.10
C ILE A 30 -7.98 5.42 10.05
N SER A 31 -7.40 4.25 9.79
CA SER A 31 -7.50 3.09 10.67
C SER A 31 -6.93 3.38 12.06
N GLY A 32 -5.73 3.96 12.12
CA GLY A 32 -5.10 4.38 13.38
C GLY A 32 -5.92 5.42 14.12
N LEU A 33 -6.46 6.41 13.41
CA LEU A 33 -7.30 7.45 13.99
C LEU A 33 -8.62 6.90 14.56
N LYS A 34 -9.31 6.02 13.81
CA LYS A 34 -10.61 5.44 14.22
C LYS A 34 -10.46 4.40 15.32
N PHE A 35 -9.55 3.46 15.16
CA PHE A 35 -9.47 2.24 15.96
C PHE A 35 -8.24 2.19 16.89
N GLY A 36 -7.27 3.05 16.67
CA GLY A 36 -5.97 3.04 17.36
C GLY A 36 -4.96 2.07 16.75
N PHE A 37 -3.69 2.25 17.10
CA PHE A 37 -2.58 1.49 16.52
C PHE A 37 -2.72 -0.03 16.70
N LYS A 38 -2.98 -0.49 17.95
CA LYS A 38 -3.04 -1.94 18.25
C LYS A 38 -4.12 -2.67 17.44
N ARG A 39 -5.30 -2.06 17.29
CA ARG A 39 -6.38 -2.67 16.49
C ARG A 39 -6.11 -2.62 14.99
N SER A 40 -5.22 -1.74 14.53
CA SER A 40 -4.80 -1.64 13.12
C SER A 40 -3.70 -2.65 12.74
N LEU A 41 -3.13 -3.41 13.68
CA LEU A 41 -2.09 -4.40 13.41
C LEU A 41 -2.48 -5.44 12.34
N PRO A 42 -3.69 -6.03 12.35
CA PRO A 42 -4.10 -6.94 11.28
C PRO A 42 -4.10 -6.29 9.90
N HIS A 43 -4.50 -5.02 9.80
CA HIS A 43 -4.47 -4.24 8.56
C HIS A 43 -3.02 -4.02 8.08
N ILE A 44 -2.11 -3.62 8.98
CA ILE A 44 -0.67 -3.46 8.69
C ILE A 44 -0.08 -4.78 8.20
N THR A 45 -0.31 -5.86 8.94
CA THR A 45 0.20 -7.20 8.60
C THR A 45 -0.33 -7.67 7.25
N GLY A 46 -1.61 -7.44 6.97
CA GLY A 46 -2.23 -7.80 5.70
C GLY A 46 -1.62 -7.06 4.51
N ILE A 47 -1.34 -5.75 4.63
CA ILE A 47 -0.64 -4.97 3.60
C ILE A 47 0.77 -5.54 3.39
N SER A 48 1.52 -5.74 4.47
CA SER A 48 2.91 -6.17 4.42
C SER A 48 3.07 -7.56 3.77
N LEU A 49 2.30 -8.55 4.25
CA LEU A 49 2.35 -9.91 3.70
C LEU A 49 1.72 -10.00 2.31
N GLY A 50 0.63 -9.26 2.06
CA GLY A 50 -0.03 -9.21 0.75
C GLY A 50 0.88 -8.63 -0.32
N HIS A 51 1.62 -7.56 -0.01
CA HIS A 51 2.60 -6.98 -0.92
C HIS A 51 3.81 -7.90 -1.12
N ALA A 52 4.31 -8.55 -0.08
CA ALA A 52 5.38 -9.54 -0.20
C ALA A 52 4.99 -10.69 -1.14
N LEU A 53 3.77 -11.22 -0.99
CA LEU A 53 3.24 -12.24 -1.90
C LEU A 53 3.11 -11.70 -3.33
N GLN A 54 2.61 -10.48 -3.52
CA GLN A 54 2.49 -9.85 -4.83
C GLN A 54 3.85 -9.71 -5.52
N VAL A 55 4.87 -9.17 -4.82
CA VAL A 55 6.25 -9.08 -5.33
C VAL A 55 6.78 -10.46 -5.72
N SER A 56 6.64 -11.43 -4.83
CA SER A 56 7.09 -12.81 -5.09
C SER A 56 6.46 -13.39 -6.36
N LEU A 57 5.15 -13.24 -6.54
CA LEU A 57 4.44 -13.72 -7.73
C LEU A 57 4.88 -12.98 -9.01
N ILE A 58 5.13 -11.68 -8.93
CA ILE A 58 5.61 -10.90 -10.07
C ILE A 58 7.04 -11.33 -10.45
N CYS A 59 7.91 -11.57 -9.46
CA CYS A 59 9.26 -12.07 -9.68
C CYS A 59 9.31 -13.50 -10.28
N THR A 60 8.28 -14.34 -10.11
CA THR A 60 8.21 -15.65 -10.79
C THR A 60 7.86 -15.58 -12.28
N GLY A 61 7.67 -14.40 -12.84
CA GLY A 61 7.36 -14.18 -14.25
C GLY A 61 5.92 -13.73 -14.54
N LEU A 62 5.04 -13.66 -13.53
CA LEU A 62 3.69 -13.12 -13.71
C LEU A 62 3.74 -11.67 -14.25
N GLY A 63 4.76 -10.90 -13.86
CA GLY A 63 5.01 -9.56 -14.38
C GLY A 63 5.20 -9.52 -15.90
N LEU A 64 5.89 -10.51 -16.48
CA LEU A 64 6.10 -10.61 -17.93
C LEU A 64 4.79 -10.87 -18.71
N ILE A 65 3.89 -11.69 -18.14
CA ILE A 65 2.58 -11.94 -18.73
C ILE A 65 1.78 -10.63 -18.78
N LEU A 66 1.81 -9.86 -17.71
CA LEU A 66 1.10 -8.58 -17.62
C LEU A 66 1.69 -7.53 -18.56
N ILE A 67 3.03 -7.45 -18.67
CA ILE A 67 3.71 -6.50 -19.57
C ILE A 67 3.39 -6.82 -21.04
N ASN A 68 3.32 -8.10 -21.40
CA ASN A 68 3.09 -8.55 -22.78
C ASN A 68 1.60 -8.58 -23.19
N LYS A 69 0.68 -8.23 -22.32
CA LYS A 69 -0.77 -8.23 -22.57
C LYS A 69 -1.38 -6.86 -22.25
N PRO A 70 -1.37 -5.91 -23.21
CA PRO A 70 -1.90 -4.55 -22.99
C PRO A 70 -3.35 -4.51 -22.51
N GLU A 71 -4.17 -5.48 -22.95
CA GLU A 71 -5.57 -5.58 -22.52
C GLU A 71 -5.69 -5.79 -21.01
N PHE A 72 -4.85 -6.66 -20.44
CA PHE A 72 -4.83 -6.87 -18.99
C PHE A 72 -4.37 -5.65 -18.23
N GLN A 73 -3.38 -4.92 -18.75
CA GLN A 73 -2.94 -3.66 -18.14
C GLN A 73 -4.07 -2.63 -18.13
N MET A 74 -4.80 -2.51 -19.24
CA MET A 74 -5.93 -1.59 -19.35
C MET A 74 -7.05 -1.95 -18.37
N ILE A 75 -7.43 -3.22 -18.29
CA ILE A 75 -8.43 -3.70 -17.33
C ILE A 75 -7.98 -3.39 -15.91
N LEU A 76 -6.72 -3.71 -15.56
CA LEU A 76 -6.18 -3.46 -14.22
C LEU A 76 -6.15 -1.95 -13.89
N LYS A 77 -5.74 -1.09 -14.83
CA LYS A 77 -5.77 0.37 -14.65
C LYS A 77 -7.18 0.85 -14.31
N TRP A 78 -8.19 0.44 -15.07
CA TRP A 78 -9.58 0.85 -14.82
C TRP A 78 -10.11 0.31 -13.49
N LEU A 79 -9.82 -0.94 -13.14
CA LEU A 79 -10.19 -1.52 -11.84
C LEU A 79 -9.56 -0.72 -10.68
N CYS A 80 -8.26 -0.43 -10.77
CA CYS A 80 -7.57 0.40 -9.78
C CYS A 80 -8.18 1.81 -9.70
N PHE A 81 -8.45 2.44 -10.84
CA PHE A 81 -9.05 3.77 -10.89
C PHE A 81 -10.41 3.82 -10.18
N PHE A 82 -11.35 2.98 -10.60
CA PHE A 82 -12.69 2.96 -9.99
C PHE A 82 -12.64 2.63 -8.51
N TYR A 83 -11.73 1.73 -8.12
CA TYR A 83 -11.55 1.39 -6.71
C TYR A 83 -10.97 2.55 -5.90
N LEU A 84 -10.02 3.31 -6.44
CA LEU A 84 -9.50 4.51 -5.79
C LEU A 84 -10.55 5.60 -5.64
N ILE A 85 -11.41 5.81 -6.65
CA ILE A 85 -12.56 6.73 -6.56
C ILE A 85 -13.55 6.28 -5.48
N TYR A 86 -13.85 4.98 -5.44
CA TYR A 86 -14.70 4.41 -4.39
C TYR A 86 -14.12 4.65 -2.99
N LEU A 87 -12.82 4.42 -2.80
CA LEU A 87 -12.14 4.68 -1.52
C LEU A 87 -12.14 6.17 -1.17
N ALA A 88 -11.91 7.05 -2.13
CA ALA A 88 -11.98 8.50 -1.92
C ALA A 88 -13.38 8.92 -1.44
N TYR A 89 -14.43 8.37 -2.06
CA TYR A 89 -15.81 8.59 -1.63
C TYR A 89 -16.04 8.08 -0.19
N GLN A 90 -15.59 6.89 0.14
CA GLN A 90 -15.68 6.31 1.49
C GLN A 90 -14.90 7.12 2.53
N MET A 91 -13.84 7.81 2.13
CA MET A 91 -13.03 8.63 3.02
C MET A 91 -13.77 9.88 3.48
N ILE A 92 -14.60 10.48 2.59
CA ILE A 92 -15.39 11.68 2.89
C ILE A 92 -16.50 11.33 3.91
N GLY A 93 -16.50 12.01 5.04
CA GLY A 93 -17.43 11.76 6.13
C GLY A 93 -17.06 10.59 7.05
N SER A 94 -15.99 9.85 6.75
CA SER A 94 -15.57 8.68 7.54
C SER A 94 -15.22 9.01 8.99
N LEU A 95 -14.87 10.26 9.29
CA LEU A 95 -14.50 10.73 10.62
C LEU A 95 -15.64 11.48 11.34
N LYS A 96 -16.83 11.59 10.74
CA LYS A 96 -17.94 12.39 11.30
C LYS A 96 -18.33 11.90 12.69
N ASP A 97 -18.57 10.60 12.83
CA ASP A 97 -19.01 9.97 14.10
C ASP A 97 -18.06 8.84 14.56
N TYR A 98 -16.76 8.96 14.27
CA TYR A 98 -15.78 7.89 14.53
C TYR A 98 -15.75 7.38 15.98
N LYS A 99 -16.19 8.18 16.96
CA LYS A 99 -16.29 7.76 18.37
C LYS A 99 -17.41 6.76 18.61
N LYS A 100 -18.46 6.75 17.75
CA LYS A 100 -19.61 5.84 17.79
C LYS A 100 -19.48 4.70 16.79
N ASP A 101 -18.43 4.71 15.97
CA ASP A 101 -18.23 3.71 14.92
C ASP A 101 -17.93 2.34 15.55
N THR A 102 -18.85 1.41 15.36
CA THR A 102 -18.74 0.01 15.79
C THR A 102 -17.96 -0.84 14.80
N GLY A 103 -17.42 -0.24 13.72
CA GLY A 103 -16.66 -0.92 12.68
C GLY A 103 -15.32 -1.51 13.17
N ARG A 104 -14.64 -2.16 12.27
CA ARG A 104 -13.31 -2.73 12.50
C ARG A 104 -12.32 -2.24 11.45
N PRO A 105 -11.00 -2.29 11.71
CA PRO A 105 -9.99 -2.19 10.67
C PRO A 105 -10.16 -3.31 9.64
N LEU A 106 -9.57 -3.15 8.46
CA LEU A 106 -9.44 -4.26 7.53
C LEU A 106 -8.73 -5.42 8.22
N ASN A 107 -9.20 -6.63 7.96
CA ASN A 107 -8.50 -7.84 8.39
C ASN A 107 -7.30 -8.13 7.46
N ILE A 108 -6.53 -9.16 7.81
CA ILE A 108 -5.32 -9.53 7.06
C ILE A 108 -5.64 -9.83 5.60
N TYR A 109 -6.70 -10.59 5.34
CA TYR A 109 -7.07 -10.99 3.96
C TYR A 109 -7.57 -9.82 3.13
N GLU A 110 -8.43 -8.97 3.69
CA GLU A 110 -8.94 -7.77 3.02
C GLU A 110 -7.79 -6.84 2.63
N ALA A 111 -6.86 -6.60 3.56
CA ALA A 111 -5.72 -5.74 3.34
C ALA A 111 -4.70 -6.35 2.34
N ALA A 112 -4.53 -7.68 2.35
CA ALA A 112 -3.69 -8.37 1.38
C ALA A 112 -4.29 -8.33 -0.03
N LEU A 113 -5.59 -8.56 -0.16
CA LEU A 113 -6.30 -8.48 -1.44
C LEU A 113 -6.30 -7.07 -2.00
N PHE A 114 -6.32 -6.06 -1.14
CA PHE A 114 -6.24 -4.66 -1.57
C PHE A 114 -4.98 -4.35 -2.39
N GLN A 115 -3.86 -5.06 -2.16
CA GLN A 115 -2.63 -4.82 -2.92
C GLN A 115 -2.81 -5.04 -4.43
N TRP A 116 -3.74 -5.92 -4.84
CA TRP A 116 -4.02 -6.22 -6.25
C TRP A 116 -4.78 -5.12 -6.99
N VAL A 117 -5.43 -4.23 -6.27
CA VAL A 117 -6.12 -3.04 -6.82
C VAL A 117 -5.42 -1.72 -6.44
N ASN A 118 -4.25 -1.80 -5.81
CA ASN A 118 -3.43 -0.65 -5.45
C ASN A 118 -2.36 -0.40 -6.51
N PRO A 119 -2.46 0.66 -7.34
CA PRO A 119 -1.51 0.90 -8.43
C PRO A 119 -0.07 1.12 -7.93
N LYS A 120 0.09 1.72 -6.76
CA LYS A 120 1.43 1.92 -6.16
C LYS A 120 2.09 0.58 -5.81
N ALA A 121 1.31 -0.39 -5.34
CA ALA A 121 1.84 -1.72 -5.03
C ALA A 121 2.34 -2.44 -6.30
N TRP A 122 1.60 -2.32 -7.41
CA TRP A 122 2.03 -2.82 -8.71
C TRP A 122 3.33 -2.17 -9.19
N THR A 123 3.41 -0.82 -9.13
CA THR A 123 4.63 -0.10 -9.51
C THR A 123 5.85 -0.58 -8.72
N ILE A 124 5.69 -0.72 -7.39
CA ILE A 124 6.78 -1.20 -6.52
C ILE A 124 7.21 -2.61 -6.93
N ALA A 125 6.25 -3.51 -7.10
CA ALA A 125 6.53 -4.92 -7.38
C ALA A 125 7.18 -5.12 -8.76
N ILE A 126 6.71 -4.41 -9.79
CA ILE A 126 7.30 -4.45 -11.15
C ILE A 126 8.72 -3.87 -11.13
N THR A 127 8.93 -2.73 -10.46
CA THR A 127 10.26 -2.12 -10.36
C THR A 127 11.25 -3.05 -9.64
N VAL A 128 10.82 -3.74 -8.60
CA VAL A 128 11.68 -4.70 -7.89
C VAL A 128 12.03 -5.89 -8.77
N ALA A 129 11.06 -6.43 -9.47
CA ALA A 129 11.28 -7.56 -10.38
C ALA A 129 12.21 -7.21 -11.54
N SER A 130 12.16 -5.96 -12.05
CA SER A 130 12.98 -5.54 -13.19
C SER A 130 14.35 -4.96 -12.80
N GLY A 131 14.47 -4.35 -11.62
CA GLY A 131 15.67 -3.59 -11.24
C GLY A 131 16.45 -4.11 -10.03
N PHE A 132 15.84 -4.93 -9.19
CA PHE A 132 16.44 -5.37 -7.93
C PHE A 132 16.47 -6.89 -7.74
N MET A 133 15.94 -7.64 -8.69
CA MET A 133 15.97 -9.10 -8.60
C MET A 133 17.39 -9.63 -8.83
N PRO A 134 17.98 -10.44 -7.92
CA PRO A 134 19.30 -11.01 -8.09
C PRO A 134 19.28 -12.16 -9.12
N LEU A 135 19.42 -11.82 -10.39
CA LEU A 135 19.27 -12.76 -11.52
C LEU A 135 20.35 -13.87 -11.57
N GLU A 136 21.47 -13.67 -10.89
CA GLU A 136 22.54 -14.69 -10.77
C GLU A 136 22.22 -15.79 -9.77
N GLU A 137 21.20 -15.58 -8.93
CA GLU A 137 20.77 -16.56 -7.93
C GLU A 137 19.73 -17.53 -8.55
N LYS A 138 19.54 -18.67 -7.87
CA LYS A 138 18.42 -19.55 -8.21
C LYS A 138 17.10 -18.78 -8.04
N LEU A 139 16.19 -18.95 -8.97
CA LEU A 139 14.91 -18.19 -9.00
C LEU A 139 14.20 -18.15 -7.65
N TRP A 140 14.09 -19.29 -6.97
CA TRP A 140 13.40 -19.35 -5.67
C TRP A 140 14.12 -18.53 -4.57
N ILE A 141 15.47 -18.44 -4.61
CA ILE A 141 16.25 -17.61 -3.66
C ILE A 141 15.94 -16.14 -3.94
N ALA A 142 15.98 -15.72 -5.21
CA ALA A 142 15.69 -14.36 -5.63
C ALA A 142 14.26 -13.94 -5.22
N VAL A 143 13.28 -14.81 -5.44
CA VAL A 143 11.85 -14.59 -5.10
C VAL A 143 11.66 -14.47 -3.59
N VAL A 144 12.23 -15.38 -2.81
CA VAL A 144 12.15 -15.34 -1.34
C VAL A 144 12.85 -14.10 -0.79
N PHE A 145 14.02 -13.77 -1.31
CA PHE A 145 14.77 -12.58 -0.90
C PHE A 145 13.96 -11.30 -1.13
N THR A 146 13.45 -11.08 -2.34
CA THR A 146 12.69 -9.87 -2.68
C THR A 146 11.40 -9.76 -1.88
N GLY A 147 10.67 -10.87 -1.69
CA GLY A 147 9.46 -10.93 -0.87
C GLY A 147 9.72 -10.66 0.62
N LEU A 148 10.77 -11.27 1.19
CA LEU A 148 11.16 -11.03 2.59
C LEU A 148 11.57 -9.57 2.81
N MET A 149 12.42 -9.01 1.92
CA MET A 149 12.81 -7.59 2.00
C MET A 149 11.59 -6.67 1.94
N SER A 150 10.62 -6.98 1.06
CA SER A 150 9.37 -6.24 1.01
C SER A 150 8.65 -6.23 2.35
N SER A 151 8.45 -7.39 2.97
CA SER A 151 7.74 -7.50 4.24
C SER A 151 8.49 -6.84 5.40
N LEU A 152 9.79 -7.08 5.51
CA LEU A 152 10.63 -6.54 6.60
C LEU A 152 10.69 -5.01 6.59
N VAL A 153 10.72 -4.39 5.40
CA VAL A 153 10.81 -2.93 5.27
C VAL A 153 9.42 -2.30 5.28
N SER A 154 8.43 -2.90 4.61
CA SER A 154 7.09 -2.32 4.56
C SER A 154 6.44 -2.24 5.94
N PHE A 155 6.53 -3.31 6.74
CA PHE A 155 5.86 -3.37 8.03
C PHE A 155 6.20 -2.18 8.94
N PRO A 156 7.47 -1.84 9.25
CA PRO A 156 7.78 -0.67 10.06
C PRO A 156 7.39 0.65 9.39
N CYS A 157 7.63 0.81 8.08
CA CYS A 157 7.35 2.05 7.37
C CYS A 157 5.85 2.40 7.37
N ILE A 158 4.99 1.43 7.03
CA ILE A 158 3.54 1.65 7.01
C ILE A 158 2.94 1.72 8.42
N SER A 159 3.58 1.11 9.42
CA SER A 159 3.18 1.22 10.83
C SER A 159 3.22 2.65 11.33
N LEU A 160 4.15 3.46 10.84
CA LEU A 160 4.25 4.88 11.19
C LEU A 160 2.98 5.67 10.81
N TRP A 161 2.31 5.31 9.71
CA TRP A 161 1.08 5.96 9.29
C TRP A 161 -0.11 5.63 10.20
N ALA A 162 -0.22 4.36 10.63
CA ALA A 162 -1.23 3.97 11.61
C ALA A 162 -0.95 4.59 12.99
N LEU A 163 0.34 4.64 13.39
CA LEU A 163 0.76 5.29 14.62
C LEU A 163 0.47 6.79 14.57
N PHE A 164 0.84 7.46 13.48
CA PHE A 164 0.52 8.86 13.27
C PHE A 164 -0.99 9.12 13.40
N GLY A 165 -1.83 8.34 12.71
CA GLY A 165 -3.28 8.45 12.83
C GLY A 165 -3.76 8.29 14.28
N SER A 166 -3.21 7.33 15.02
CA SER A 166 -3.53 7.09 16.43
C SER A 166 -3.14 8.25 17.33
N LEU A 167 -1.97 8.86 17.11
CA LEU A 167 -1.45 9.98 17.93
C LEU A 167 -2.25 11.27 17.69
N ILE A 168 -2.64 11.56 16.46
CA ILE A 168 -3.40 12.78 16.14
C ILE A 168 -4.89 12.70 16.49
N LYS A 169 -5.37 11.55 16.98
CA LYS A 169 -6.77 11.30 17.30
C LYS A 169 -7.40 12.41 18.15
N ASN A 170 -6.68 12.90 19.16
CA ASN A 170 -7.14 13.96 20.04
C ASN A 170 -7.11 15.35 19.38
N LEU A 171 -6.15 15.59 18.48
CA LEU A 171 -6.04 16.84 17.70
C LEU A 171 -7.16 16.94 16.67
N VAL A 172 -7.56 15.82 16.08
CA VAL A 172 -8.63 15.73 15.07
C VAL A 172 -10.04 15.71 15.74
N SER A 173 -10.18 16.27 16.94
CA SER A 173 -11.50 16.49 17.56
C SER A 173 -12.24 17.68 16.94
N ASN A 174 -11.53 18.65 16.38
CA ASN A 174 -12.10 19.81 15.69
C ASN A 174 -12.77 19.39 14.36
N PRO A 175 -14.07 19.72 14.13
CA PRO A 175 -14.79 19.34 12.89
C PRO A 175 -14.14 19.85 11.61
N LYS A 176 -13.54 21.05 11.63
CA LYS A 176 -12.86 21.61 10.45
C LYS A 176 -11.61 20.79 10.11
N LEU A 177 -10.82 20.40 11.14
CA LEU A 177 -9.62 19.61 10.95
C LEU A 177 -9.95 18.20 10.43
N LYS A 178 -11.00 17.54 10.95
CA LYS A 178 -11.50 16.27 10.43
C LYS A 178 -11.78 16.34 8.94
N ARG A 179 -12.57 17.35 8.55
CA ARG A 179 -12.95 17.54 7.15
C ARG A 179 -11.73 17.81 6.27
N SER A 180 -10.76 18.59 6.74
CA SER A 180 -9.50 18.82 6.01
C SER A 180 -8.72 17.52 5.80
N PHE A 181 -8.63 16.65 6.80
CA PHE A 181 -7.97 15.33 6.66
C PHE A 181 -8.69 14.42 5.68
N GLU A 182 -10.03 14.34 5.76
CA GLU A 182 -10.83 13.55 4.83
C GLU A 182 -10.64 14.00 3.38
N TYR A 183 -10.74 15.30 3.12
CA TYR A 183 -10.54 15.84 1.77
C TYR A 183 -9.11 15.71 1.28
N PHE A 184 -8.11 15.90 2.14
CA PHE A 184 -6.71 15.71 1.76
C PHE A 184 -6.45 14.28 1.28
N PHE A 185 -6.86 13.27 2.04
CA PHE A 185 -6.67 11.88 1.64
C PHE A 185 -7.56 11.48 0.46
N ALA A 186 -8.80 11.97 0.39
CA ALA A 186 -9.66 11.73 -0.77
C ALA A 186 -9.04 12.33 -2.05
N LEU A 187 -8.53 13.55 -1.98
CA LEU A 187 -7.84 14.20 -3.12
C LEU A 187 -6.58 13.42 -3.53
N LEU A 188 -5.80 12.93 -2.56
CA LEU A 188 -4.62 12.09 -2.83
C LEU A 188 -5.00 10.80 -3.56
N LEU A 189 -6.11 10.15 -3.20
CA LEU A 189 -6.59 8.95 -3.89
C LEU A 189 -7.08 9.27 -5.30
N VAL A 190 -7.87 10.33 -5.47
CA VAL A 190 -8.37 10.78 -6.78
C VAL A 190 -7.20 11.15 -7.70
N SER A 191 -6.26 11.95 -7.22
CA SER A 191 -5.09 12.35 -8.03
C SER A 191 -4.23 11.17 -8.42
N THR A 192 -4.05 10.17 -7.54
CA THR A 192 -3.37 8.91 -7.87
C THR A 192 -4.13 8.14 -8.96
N GLY A 193 -5.45 8.07 -8.87
CA GLY A 193 -6.29 7.43 -9.89
C GLY A 193 -6.22 8.13 -11.25
N ILE A 194 -6.31 9.45 -11.26
CA ILE A 194 -6.19 10.25 -12.49
C ILE A 194 -4.80 10.07 -13.12
N TYR A 195 -3.74 10.17 -12.31
CA TYR A 195 -2.38 9.95 -12.78
C TYR A 195 -2.22 8.57 -13.44
N LEU A 196 -2.81 7.53 -12.85
CA LEU A 196 -2.76 6.17 -13.40
C LEU A 196 -3.42 6.06 -14.78
N ILE A 197 -4.52 6.76 -15.03
CA ILE A 197 -5.24 6.69 -16.32
C ILE A 197 -4.53 7.51 -17.41
N LEU A 198 -3.86 8.60 -17.03
CA LEU A 198 -3.18 9.48 -17.98
C LEU A 198 -1.81 8.95 -18.43
N ASN A 199 -1.22 8.01 -17.69
CA ASN A 199 0.10 7.41 -17.96
C ASN A 199 0.02 5.90 -18.09
#